data_01f809628d9dff9a0aa3627ce6d139a6
#
_entry.id   01f809628d9dff9a0aa3627ce6d139a6
#
_cell.length_a   1.000
_cell.length_b   1.000
_cell.length_c   1.000
_cell.angle_alpha   90.00
_cell.angle_beta   90.00
_cell.angle_gamma   90.00
#
_symmetry.space_group_name_H-M   'P 1'
#
loop_
_entity.id
_entity.type
_entity.pdbx_description
1 polymer ?
#
loop_
_entity_poly.entity_id
_entity_poly.type
_entity_poly.pdbx_seq_one_letter_code
_entity_poly.pdbx_strand_id
1 'polypeptide(L)'
;MNNQPIPSSELIINDDGSVFHLHILPEDLADIILMMGDPGRVSEVAKLFDTIELDKQSREFHTITGTYRGKRVTALSHGIGTDNIDIVMTELDALANIDFQTRLPKAEHRRLTILRIGTCGAAQPDIPLGSYILSHISIGFDGVLNWYKDGESIFLMDFEEAFVRHMAWPSRFARPYFVRSSEKIIEKFQDWTVKGMTVSAPGFYGPQGRSVRLALTVPDLIEKLEGFEFEGYRVTNIEMESSALAGMARLLGHDAATVCLAIANRHVKESNPDYKPLMKQLLLRALDTLTA
;
A
#
# COMPACT_ATOMS: atom_id res chain seq x y z
N MET A 1 5.07 3.53 26.63
CA MET A 1 3.88 2.74 26.21
C MET A 1 2.86 2.82 27.32
N ASN A 2 1.59 2.98 26.99
CA ASN A 2 0.53 3.05 27.98
C ASN A 2 0.32 1.66 28.58
N ASN A 3 0.54 1.48 29.89
CA ASN A 3 0.38 0.18 30.57
C ASN A 3 -1.10 -0.15 30.90
N GLN A 4 -2.04 0.52 30.22
CA GLN A 4 -3.46 0.27 30.41
C GLN A 4 -4.00 -0.57 29.25
N PRO A 5 -4.91 -1.53 29.52
CA PRO A 5 -5.56 -2.30 28.47
C PRO A 5 -6.27 -1.39 27.47
N ILE A 6 -6.14 -1.72 26.19
CA ILE A 6 -6.83 -1.00 25.09
C ILE A 6 -8.35 -1.18 25.27
N PRO A 7 -9.13 -0.09 25.35
CA PRO A 7 -10.59 -0.19 25.49
C PRO A 7 -11.25 -0.97 24.34
N SER A 8 -12.38 -1.60 24.60
CA SER A 8 -13.11 -2.38 23.58
C SER A 8 -13.64 -1.53 22.42
N SER A 9 -13.84 -0.22 22.65
CA SER A 9 -14.22 0.73 21.60
C SER A 9 -13.07 1.09 20.67
N GLU A 10 -11.80 0.94 21.10
CA GLU A 10 -10.62 1.28 20.33
C GLU A 10 -10.10 0.09 19.50
N LEU A 11 -10.13 -1.11 20.07
CA LEU A 11 -9.85 -2.36 19.36
C LEU A 11 -11.03 -3.30 19.55
N ILE A 12 -11.86 -3.40 18.51
CA ILE A 12 -13.02 -4.29 18.53
C ILE A 12 -12.55 -5.71 18.20
N ILE A 13 -12.87 -6.64 19.08
CA ILE A 13 -12.63 -8.08 18.93
C ILE A 13 -14.00 -8.75 18.89
N ASN A 14 -14.25 -9.58 17.88
CA ASN A 14 -15.47 -10.33 17.71
C ASN A 14 -15.61 -11.43 18.79
N ASP A 15 -16.81 -12.00 18.96
CA ASP A 15 -17.08 -13.05 19.94
C ASP A 15 -16.25 -14.32 19.72
N ASP A 16 -15.81 -14.57 18.47
CA ASP A 16 -14.94 -15.68 18.10
C ASP A 16 -13.44 -15.39 18.34
N GLY A 17 -13.10 -14.20 18.86
CA GLY A 17 -11.73 -13.77 19.12
C GLY A 17 -11.03 -13.11 17.93
N SER A 18 -11.65 -13.02 16.77
CA SER A 18 -11.09 -12.40 15.58
C SER A 18 -11.14 -10.87 15.63
N VAL A 19 -10.28 -10.19 14.87
CA VAL A 19 -10.37 -8.73 14.65
C VAL A 19 -11.62 -8.37 13.83
N PHE A 20 -12.09 -7.14 13.98
CA PHE A 20 -13.42 -6.74 13.54
C PHE A 20 -13.64 -6.79 12.03
N HIS A 21 -12.72 -6.23 11.25
CA HIS A 21 -12.91 -6.13 9.79
C HIS A 21 -12.33 -7.33 9.05
N LEU A 22 -11.07 -7.69 9.30
CA LEU A 22 -10.41 -8.82 8.63
C LEU A 22 -11.00 -10.17 9.04
N HIS A 23 -11.57 -10.27 10.23
CA HIS A 23 -12.24 -11.45 10.77
C HIS A 23 -11.33 -12.69 10.82
N ILE A 24 -10.06 -12.48 11.16
CA ILE A 24 -9.03 -13.52 11.35
C ILE A 24 -8.44 -13.44 12.75
N LEU A 25 -7.82 -14.54 13.18
CA LEU A 25 -7.19 -14.72 14.49
C LEU A 25 -5.67 -14.44 14.40
N PRO A 26 -4.99 -14.15 15.53
CA PRO A 26 -3.53 -13.97 15.55
C PRO A 26 -2.72 -15.12 14.96
N GLU A 27 -3.16 -16.36 15.14
CA GLU A 27 -2.54 -17.56 14.60
C GLU A 27 -2.71 -17.72 13.08
N ASP A 28 -3.72 -17.08 12.51
CA ASP A 28 -4.00 -17.12 11.07
C ASP A 28 -2.99 -16.32 10.26
N LEU A 29 -2.31 -15.34 10.90
CA LEU A 29 -1.43 -14.39 10.23
C LEU A 29 -0.01 -14.92 10.06
N ALA A 30 0.52 -14.90 8.81
CA ALA A 30 1.93 -15.13 8.52
C ALA A 30 2.77 -13.84 8.66
N ASP A 31 4.11 -13.97 8.76
CA ASP A 31 5.03 -12.81 8.79
C ASP A 31 5.23 -12.17 7.41
N ILE A 32 5.06 -12.96 6.36
CA ILE A 32 5.12 -12.51 4.96
C ILE A 32 3.70 -12.29 4.46
N ILE A 33 3.40 -11.06 4.04
CA ILE A 33 2.06 -10.67 3.59
C ILE A 33 2.15 -10.10 2.18
N LEU A 34 1.34 -10.67 1.28
CA LEU A 34 1.10 -10.13 -0.05
C LEU A 34 -0.27 -9.45 -0.08
N MET A 35 -0.30 -8.12 -0.19
CA MET A 35 -1.52 -7.32 -0.19
C MET A 35 -1.93 -6.88 -1.59
N MET A 36 -3.22 -6.78 -1.83
CA MET A 36 -3.78 -6.30 -3.10
C MET A 36 -5.16 -5.66 -2.91
N GLY A 37 -5.58 -4.77 -3.81
CA GLY A 37 -6.88 -4.10 -3.70
C GLY A 37 -8.06 -5.03 -4.02
N ASP A 38 -7.89 -5.92 -4.98
CA ASP A 38 -8.95 -6.77 -5.54
C ASP A 38 -8.98 -8.16 -4.87
N PRO A 39 -10.10 -8.55 -4.22
CA PRO A 39 -10.25 -9.89 -3.63
C PRO A 39 -10.05 -11.03 -4.63
N GLY A 40 -10.39 -10.83 -5.90
CA GLY A 40 -10.17 -11.83 -6.94
C GLY A 40 -8.70 -12.17 -7.16
N ARG A 41 -7.79 -11.22 -6.94
CA ARG A 41 -6.34 -11.47 -7.01
C ARG A 41 -5.83 -12.32 -5.86
N VAL A 42 -6.44 -12.25 -4.68
CA VAL A 42 -6.11 -13.13 -3.55
C VAL A 42 -6.31 -14.59 -3.96
N SER A 43 -7.45 -14.89 -4.59
CA SER A 43 -7.73 -16.24 -5.11
C SER A 43 -6.73 -16.68 -6.21
N GLU A 44 -6.24 -15.75 -7.04
CA GLU A 44 -5.19 -16.08 -8.02
C GLU A 44 -3.85 -16.40 -7.37
N VAL A 45 -3.48 -15.68 -6.30
CA VAL A 45 -2.28 -15.96 -5.50
C VAL A 45 -2.39 -17.32 -4.81
N ALA A 46 -3.55 -17.62 -4.22
CA ALA A 46 -3.79 -18.87 -3.51
C ALA A 46 -3.62 -20.13 -4.40
N LYS A 47 -3.88 -20.01 -5.71
CA LYS A 47 -3.61 -21.11 -6.68
C LYS A 47 -2.12 -21.45 -6.81
N LEU A 48 -1.23 -20.57 -6.36
CA LEU A 48 0.22 -20.77 -6.37
C LEU A 48 0.72 -21.39 -5.07
N PHE A 49 -0.09 -21.44 -4.00
CA PHE A 49 0.31 -21.98 -2.71
C PHE A 49 0.42 -23.51 -2.75
N ASP A 50 1.38 -24.06 -2.01
CA ASP A 50 1.56 -25.50 -1.84
C ASP A 50 0.44 -26.09 -0.97
N THR A 51 0.05 -25.34 0.09
CA THR A 51 -1.06 -25.69 1.00
C THR A 51 -1.85 -24.47 1.35
N ILE A 52 -3.12 -24.63 1.70
CA ILE A 52 -4.01 -23.58 2.23
C ILE A 52 -4.37 -23.98 3.67
N GLU A 53 -4.14 -23.08 4.62
CA GLU A 53 -4.46 -23.23 6.04
C GLU A 53 -5.74 -22.49 6.40
N LEU A 54 -5.96 -21.32 5.79
CA LEU A 54 -7.11 -20.45 6.01
C LEU A 54 -7.60 -19.89 4.67
N ASP A 55 -8.92 -19.80 4.52
CA ASP A 55 -9.60 -19.02 3.48
C ASP A 55 -10.80 -18.32 4.14
N LYS A 56 -10.69 -17.01 4.37
CA LYS A 56 -11.67 -16.21 5.09
C LYS A 56 -12.01 -14.94 4.32
N GLN A 57 -13.30 -14.69 4.12
CA GLN A 57 -13.77 -13.45 3.50
C GLN A 57 -14.73 -12.71 4.44
N SER A 58 -14.50 -11.41 4.58
CA SER A 58 -15.35 -10.49 5.32
C SER A 58 -15.37 -9.16 4.58
N ARG A 59 -16.54 -8.70 4.14
CA ARG A 59 -16.70 -7.49 3.32
C ARG A 59 -15.80 -7.56 2.06
N GLU A 60 -15.00 -6.50 1.80
CA GLU A 60 -13.97 -6.44 0.74
C GLU A 60 -12.64 -7.11 1.13
N PHE A 61 -12.51 -7.54 2.38
CA PHE A 61 -11.30 -8.20 2.88
C PHE A 61 -11.40 -9.70 2.66
N HIS A 62 -10.52 -10.23 1.85
CA HIS A 62 -10.36 -11.66 1.61
C HIS A 62 -8.96 -12.06 2.04
N THR A 63 -8.82 -12.96 2.98
CA THR A 63 -7.55 -13.42 3.54
C THR A 63 -7.41 -14.90 3.28
N ILE A 64 -6.31 -15.30 2.64
CA ILE A 64 -5.90 -16.70 2.47
C ILE A 64 -4.49 -16.84 3.01
N THR A 65 -4.30 -17.72 3.98
CA THR A 65 -3.00 -18.08 4.53
C THR A 65 -2.64 -19.51 4.13
N GLY A 66 -1.40 -19.72 3.76
CA GLY A 66 -0.90 -21.01 3.35
C GLY A 66 0.62 -21.03 3.24
N THR A 67 1.16 -22.03 2.53
CA THR A 67 2.60 -22.13 2.31
C THR A 67 2.94 -21.96 0.82
N TYR A 68 4.06 -21.34 0.56
CA TYR A 68 4.67 -21.22 -0.76
C TYR A 68 6.17 -21.50 -0.64
N ARG A 69 6.64 -22.56 -1.34
CA ARG A 69 8.05 -23.04 -1.24
C ARG A 69 8.51 -23.23 0.20
N GLY A 70 7.65 -23.80 1.03
CA GLY A 70 7.92 -24.08 2.44
C GLY A 70 7.90 -22.86 3.37
N LYS A 71 7.60 -21.65 2.89
CA LYS A 71 7.41 -20.45 3.71
C LYS A 71 5.93 -20.14 3.88
N ARG A 72 5.53 -19.77 5.09
CA ARG A 72 4.15 -19.37 5.38
C ARG A 72 3.90 -17.95 4.85
N VAL A 73 2.82 -17.75 4.10
CA VAL A 73 2.46 -16.49 3.45
C VAL A 73 0.97 -16.23 3.66
N THR A 74 0.62 -15.00 3.95
CA THR A 74 -0.77 -14.50 3.94
C THR A 74 -0.98 -13.65 2.70
N ALA A 75 -1.95 -14.01 1.85
CA ALA A 75 -2.46 -13.16 0.78
C ALA A 75 -3.73 -12.47 1.28
N LEU A 76 -3.81 -11.14 1.14
CA LEU A 76 -4.88 -10.32 1.71
C LEU A 76 -5.34 -9.24 0.75
N SER A 77 -6.67 -9.08 0.58
CA SER A 77 -7.22 -7.89 -0.07
C SER A 77 -7.52 -6.78 0.93
N HIS A 78 -7.25 -5.54 0.52
CA HIS A 78 -7.51 -4.35 1.33
C HIS A 78 -8.62 -3.45 0.76
N GLY A 79 -9.22 -3.79 -0.40
CA GLY A 79 -10.17 -2.88 -1.05
C GLY A 79 -9.46 -1.71 -1.74
N ILE A 80 -10.08 -0.51 -1.71
CA ILE A 80 -9.61 0.70 -2.40
C ILE A 80 -9.46 1.83 -1.39
N GLY A 81 -8.33 2.54 -1.47
CA GLY A 81 -8.10 3.80 -0.77
C GLY A 81 -7.31 3.68 0.54
N THR A 82 -6.78 4.81 0.98
CA THR A 82 -5.91 4.89 2.17
C THR A 82 -6.65 4.71 3.48
N ASP A 83 -7.95 4.99 3.53
CA ASP A 83 -8.83 4.70 4.65
C ASP A 83 -8.95 3.19 4.93
N ASN A 84 -9.05 2.38 3.88
CA ASN A 84 -8.98 0.91 4.03
C ASN A 84 -7.59 0.44 4.48
N ILE A 85 -6.51 1.09 4.02
CA ILE A 85 -5.15 0.77 4.50
C ILE A 85 -4.99 1.07 5.98
N ASP A 86 -5.59 2.14 6.49
CA ASP A 86 -5.64 2.46 7.91
C ASP A 86 -6.23 1.31 8.73
N ILE A 87 -7.39 0.81 8.32
CA ILE A 87 -8.06 -0.34 8.93
C ILE A 87 -7.16 -1.58 8.91
N VAL A 88 -6.69 -1.95 7.72
CA VAL A 88 -5.94 -3.19 7.53
C VAL A 88 -4.63 -3.17 8.30
N MET A 89 -3.85 -2.09 8.22
CA MET A 89 -2.57 -1.99 8.90
C MET A 89 -2.70 -1.99 10.42
N THR A 90 -3.74 -1.33 10.95
CA THR A 90 -4.02 -1.33 12.38
C THR A 90 -4.42 -2.72 12.87
N GLU A 91 -5.28 -3.44 12.14
CA GLU A 91 -5.70 -4.79 12.53
C GLU A 91 -4.59 -5.83 12.34
N LEU A 92 -3.74 -5.71 11.32
CA LEU A 92 -2.57 -6.58 11.14
C LEU A 92 -1.55 -6.39 12.27
N ASP A 93 -1.28 -5.14 12.67
CA ASP A 93 -0.41 -4.88 13.82
C ASP A 93 -1.03 -5.40 15.13
N ALA A 94 -2.34 -5.24 15.33
CA ALA A 94 -3.02 -5.76 16.49
C ALA A 94 -2.91 -7.31 16.58
N LEU A 95 -3.14 -8.02 15.47
CA LEU A 95 -2.96 -9.47 15.39
C LEU A 95 -1.51 -9.89 15.72
N ALA A 96 -0.53 -9.13 15.24
CA ALA A 96 0.88 -9.42 15.47
C ALA A 96 1.34 -9.08 16.89
N ASN A 97 0.91 -7.92 17.43
CA ASN A 97 1.58 -7.26 18.55
C ASN A 97 0.72 -6.97 19.77
N ILE A 98 -0.59 -7.28 19.74
CA ILE A 98 -1.47 -7.16 20.91
C ILE A 98 -1.84 -8.56 21.43
N ASP A 99 -1.76 -8.74 22.73
CA ASP A 99 -2.36 -9.88 23.42
C ASP A 99 -3.87 -9.59 23.62
N PHE A 100 -4.73 -10.34 22.96
CA PHE A 100 -6.18 -10.10 22.98
C PHE A 100 -6.86 -10.45 24.31
N GLN A 101 -6.22 -11.25 25.16
CA GLN A 101 -6.73 -11.57 26.48
C GLN A 101 -6.48 -10.43 27.46
N THR A 102 -5.27 -9.91 27.49
CA THR A 102 -4.89 -8.79 28.38
C THR A 102 -5.16 -7.42 27.75
N ARG A 103 -5.34 -7.36 26.43
CA ARG A 103 -5.47 -6.15 25.62
C ARG A 103 -4.29 -5.19 25.76
N LEU A 104 -3.10 -5.74 26.01
CA LEU A 104 -1.85 -5.02 26.13
C LEU A 104 -0.91 -5.34 24.97
N PRO A 105 -0.01 -4.42 24.59
CA PRO A 105 1.08 -4.72 23.67
C PRO A 105 1.93 -5.88 24.19
N LYS A 106 2.28 -6.82 23.30
CA LYS A 106 3.22 -7.90 23.59
C LYS A 106 4.60 -7.36 23.92
N ALA A 107 5.37 -8.06 24.77
CA ALA A 107 6.73 -7.67 25.15
C ALA A 107 7.69 -7.73 23.96
N GLU A 108 7.52 -8.71 23.08
CA GLU A 108 8.31 -8.88 21.87
C GLU A 108 7.52 -8.40 20.65
N HIS A 109 8.12 -7.47 19.90
CA HIS A 109 7.52 -6.94 18.69
C HIS A 109 7.72 -7.91 17.52
N ARG A 110 6.62 -8.41 16.96
CA ARG A 110 6.57 -9.22 15.75
C ARG A 110 6.55 -8.31 14.53
N ARG A 111 7.64 -8.30 13.78
CA ARG A 111 7.76 -7.49 12.56
C ARG A 111 7.20 -8.23 11.36
N LEU A 112 6.29 -7.59 10.63
CA LEU A 112 5.72 -8.10 9.40
C LEU A 112 6.49 -7.57 8.18
N THR A 113 6.56 -8.39 7.12
CA THR A 113 7.07 -8.02 5.79
C THR A 113 5.90 -7.98 4.82
N ILE A 114 5.55 -6.79 4.36
CA ILE A 114 4.33 -6.53 3.60
C ILE A 114 4.68 -6.00 2.21
N LEU A 115 4.29 -6.73 1.17
CA LEU A 115 4.37 -6.25 -0.20
C LEU A 115 2.97 -6.04 -0.77
N ARG A 116 2.66 -4.83 -1.19
CA ARG A 116 1.43 -4.56 -1.92
C ARG A 116 1.64 -4.67 -3.42
N ILE A 117 0.78 -5.40 -4.10
CA ILE A 117 0.71 -5.50 -5.56
C ILE A 117 -0.52 -4.74 -6.06
N GLY A 118 -0.30 -3.68 -6.82
CA GLY A 118 -1.35 -2.83 -7.36
C GLY A 118 -1.33 -2.70 -8.88
N THR A 119 -2.27 -1.91 -9.38
CA THR A 119 -2.25 -1.35 -10.73
C THR A 119 -2.13 0.15 -10.65
N CYS A 120 -1.55 0.80 -11.65
CA CYS A 120 -1.38 2.24 -11.67
C CYS A 120 -1.49 2.83 -13.07
N GLY A 121 -1.59 4.16 -13.12
CA GLY A 121 -1.33 4.94 -14.30
C GLY A 121 0.10 5.48 -14.28
N ALA A 122 0.91 5.20 -15.30
CA ALA A 122 2.20 5.82 -15.46
C ALA A 122 2.05 7.32 -15.69
N ALA A 123 2.93 8.13 -15.10
CA ALA A 123 2.93 9.59 -15.16
C ALA A 123 4.03 10.14 -16.09
N GLN A 124 4.90 9.27 -16.62
CA GLN A 124 5.98 9.66 -17.50
C GLN A 124 5.77 9.07 -18.90
N PRO A 125 6.11 9.80 -19.99
CA PRO A 125 5.91 9.32 -21.36
C PRO A 125 6.81 8.13 -21.71
N ASP A 126 7.98 8.03 -21.08
CA ASP A 126 8.98 6.99 -21.31
C ASP A 126 8.74 5.70 -20.51
N ILE A 127 7.68 5.62 -19.69
CA ILE A 127 7.30 4.41 -18.96
C ILE A 127 6.26 3.63 -19.77
N PRO A 128 6.62 2.49 -20.38
CA PRO A 128 5.70 1.71 -21.19
C PRO A 128 4.57 1.07 -20.37
N LEU A 129 3.44 0.79 -21.01
CA LEU A 129 2.42 -0.09 -20.46
C LEU A 129 3.03 -1.47 -20.19
N GLY A 130 2.63 -2.08 -19.08
CA GLY A 130 3.18 -3.36 -18.65
C GLY A 130 4.42 -3.24 -17.75
N SER A 131 4.98 -2.05 -17.54
CA SER A 131 6.09 -1.85 -16.61
C SER A 131 5.68 -2.17 -15.19
N TYR A 132 6.60 -2.78 -14.43
CA TYR A 132 6.47 -2.95 -12.97
C TYR A 132 7.18 -1.78 -12.28
N ILE A 133 6.43 -1.01 -11.50
CA ILE A 133 6.91 0.21 -10.84
C ILE A 133 6.98 -0.02 -9.34
N LEU A 134 8.17 0.13 -8.76
CA LEU A 134 8.42 0.05 -7.32
C LEU A 134 8.40 1.46 -6.71
N SER A 135 7.51 1.66 -5.74
CA SER A 135 7.41 2.91 -4.99
C SER A 135 8.56 3.02 -4.01
N HIS A 136 9.64 3.71 -4.37
CA HIS A 136 10.73 4.03 -3.44
C HIS A 136 10.29 5.09 -2.43
N ILE A 137 9.59 6.10 -2.92
CA ILE A 137 8.97 7.16 -2.13
C ILE A 137 7.49 7.21 -2.54
N SER A 138 6.61 7.30 -1.58
CA SER A 138 5.18 7.51 -1.80
C SER A 138 4.77 8.90 -1.38
N ILE A 139 3.92 9.54 -2.20
CA ILE A 139 3.40 10.88 -1.98
C ILE A 139 1.91 10.75 -1.64
N GLY A 140 1.54 11.04 -0.41
CA GLY A 140 0.14 10.98 0.03
C GLY A 140 -0.60 12.28 -0.20
N PHE A 141 -1.65 12.25 -1.00
CA PHE A 141 -2.60 13.37 -1.16
C PHE A 141 -3.80 13.25 -0.20
N ASP A 142 -3.86 12.13 0.52
CA ASP A 142 -5.00 11.73 1.36
C ASP A 142 -5.02 12.38 2.74
N GLY A 143 -3.85 12.61 3.33
CA GLY A 143 -3.72 13.20 4.66
C GLY A 143 -3.94 12.23 5.83
N VAL A 144 -4.09 10.92 5.62
CA VAL A 144 -4.32 9.91 6.69
C VAL A 144 -3.26 9.97 7.77
N LEU A 145 -1.98 10.05 7.40
CA LEU A 145 -0.89 10.07 8.38
C LEU A 145 -0.85 11.32 9.26
N ASN A 146 -1.50 12.41 8.88
CA ASN A 146 -1.59 13.63 9.69
C ASN A 146 -2.45 13.43 10.96
N TRP A 147 -3.22 12.34 11.05
CA TRP A 147 -4.01 11.97 12.22
C TRP A 147 -3.22 11.20 13.26
N TYR A 148 -2.01 10.74 12.93
CA TYR A 148 -1.15 9.98 13.84
C TYR A 148 -0.06 10.87 14.42
N LYS A 149 0.09 10.80 15.75
CA LYS A 149 1.21 11.43 16.44
C LYS A 149 2.53 10.87 15.89
N ASP A 150 3.54 11.71 15.83
CA ASP A 150 4.89 11.37 15.33
C ASP A 150 4.96 11.08 13.80
N GLY A 151 3.87 11.30 13.04
CA GLY A 151 3.88 11.18 11.58
C GLY A 151 5.01 11.99 10.93
N GLU A 152 5.26 13.20 11.42
CA GLU A 152 6.34 14.07 10.92
C GLU A 152 7.74 13.44 11.05
N SER A 153 7.95 12.49 11.97
CA SER A 153 9.25 11.84 12.17
C SER A 153 9.68 10.95 11.00
N ILE A 154 8.73 10.57 10.13
CA ILE A 154 8.96 9.71 8.96
C ILE A 154 8.80 10.46 7.63
N PHE A 155 8.38 11.74 7.65
CA PHE A 155 8.17 12.55 6.45
C PHE A 155 9.49 13.10 5.90
N LEU A 156 9.59 13.14 4.57
CA LEU A 156 10.68 13.77 3.85
C LEU A 156 10.31 15.25 3.62
N MET A 157 10.56 16.09 4.60
CA MET A 157 10.10 17.49 4.62
C MET A 157 10.64 18.33 3.47
N ASP A 158 11.89 18.10 3.05
CA ASP A 158 12.50 18.82 1.92
C ASP A 158 11.79 18.49 0.59
N PHE A 159 11.41 17.22 0.40
CA PHE A 159 10.61 16.77 -0.75
C PHE A 159 9.22 17.41 -0.76
N GLU A 160 8.58 17.44 0.40
CA GLU A 160 7.27 18.05 0.58
C GLU A 160 7.29 19.54 0.23
N GLU A 161 8.24 20.30 0.77
CA GLU A 161 8.36 21.73 0.51
C GLU A 161 8.64 22.03 -0.97
N ALA A 162 9.54 21.25 -1.60
CA ALA A 162 9.84 21.37 -3.01
C ALA A 162 8.59 21.10 -3.87
N PHE A 163 7.85 20.04 -3.53
CA PHE A 163 6.63 19.65 -4.23
C PHE A 163 5.51 20.69 -4.09
N VAL A 164 5.25 21.17 -2.87
CA VAL A 164 4.22 22.19 -2.60
C VAL A 164 4.48 23.47 -3.42
N ARG A 165 5.74 23.90 -3.51
CA ARG A 165 6.13 25.05 -4.36
C ARG A 165 5.92 24.77 -5.85
N HIS A 166 6.42 23.62 -6.33
CA HIS A 166 6.33 23.24 -7.74
C HIS A 166 4.88 23.12 -8.22
N MET A 167 4.03 22.47 -7.42
CA MET A 167 2.64 22.23 -7.74
C MET A 167 1.76 23.49 -7.57
N ALA A 168 2.24 24.55 -6.91
CA ALA A 168 1.41 25.63 -6.37
C ALA A 168 0.20 25.04 -5.61
N TRP A 169 0.51 24.15 -4.63
CA TRP A 169 -0.47 23.29 -3.99
C TRP A 169 -1.63 24.08 -3.38
N PRO A 170 -2.89 23.77 -3.71
CA PRO A 170 -4.03 24.52 -3.21
C PRO A 170 -4.16 24.38 -1.68
N SER A 171 -4.34 25.51 -0.99
CA SER A 171 -4.40 25.57 0.48
C SER A 171 -5.59 24.81 1.10
N ARG A 172 -6.62 24.49 0.29
CA ARG A 172 -7.79 23.71 0.73
C ARG A 172 -7.55 22.19 0.69
N PHE A 173 -6.51 21.74 -0.01
CA PHE A 173 -6.17 20.33 -0.06
C PHE A 173 -5.41 19.92 1.22
N ALA A 174 -5.50 18.64 1.59
CA ALA A 174 -4.61 18.10 2.61
C ALA A 174 -3.15 18.36 2.17
N ARG A 175 -2.31 18.78 3.11
CA ARG A 175 -0.88 18.94 2.80
C ARG A 175 -0.30 17.59 2.41
N PRO A 176 0.39 17.46 1.28
CA PRO A 176 0.95 16.20 0.84
C PRO A 176 2.09 15.79 1.78
N TYR A 177 2.26 14.50 2.00
CA TYR A 177 3.37 13.96 2.77
C TYR A 177 4.17 12.97 1.93
N PHE A 178 5.46 12.86 2.22
CA PHE A 178 6.41 12.00 1.49
C PHE A 178 7.00 10.98 2.46
N VAL A 179 6.89 9.71 2.13
CA VAL A 179 7.40 8.60 2.96
C VAL A 179 8.20 7.61 2.12
N ARG A 180 9.30 7.08 2.68
CA ARG A 180 10.09 6.02 2.05
C ARG A 180 9.51 4.65 2.34
N SER A 181 9.52 3.77 1.35
CA SER A 181 9.31 2.34 1.53
C SER A 181 10.47 1.67 2.28
N SER A 182 10.29 0.43 2.73
CA SER A 182 11.35 -0.34 3.40
C SER A 182 12.52 -0.60 2.46
N GLU A 183 13.74 -0.22 2.86
CA GLU A 183 14.99 -0.47 2.13
C GLU A 183 15.19 -1.98 1.88
N LYS A 184 14.87 -2.83 2.86
CA LYS A 184 15.01 -4.28 2.72
C LYS A 184 14.18 -4.87 1.58
N ILE A 185 12.97 -4.30 1.35
CA ILE A 185 12.12 -4.74 0.25
C ILE A 185 12.60 -4.11 -1.05
N ILE A 186 12.99 -2.82 -1.02
CA ILE A 186 13.55 -2.14 -2.19
C ILE A 186 14.73 -2.92 -2.76
N GLU A 187 15.71 -3.30 -1.93
CA GLU A 187 16.89 -4.08 -2.34
C GLU A 187 16.55 -5.39 -3.06
N LYS A 188 15.48 -6.08 -2.63
CA LYS A 188 15.03 -7.32 -3.26
C LYS A 188 14.34 -7.11 -4.62
N PHE A 189 13.70 -5.96 -4.83
CA PHE A 189 12.82 -5.73 -5.97
C PHE A 189 13.39 -4.77 -7.03
N GLN A 190 14.40 -3.96 -6.71
CA GLN A 190 14.88 -2.88 -7.57
C GLN A 190 15.44 -3.33 -8.92
N ASP A 191 16.05 -4.51 -9.02
CA ASP A 191 16.76 -4.96 -10.23
C ASP A 191 15.85 -5.22 -11.43
N TRP A 192 14.53 -5.39 -11.18
CA TRP A 192 13.58 -5.73 -12.22
C TRP A 192 12.34 -4.82 -12.26
N THR A 193 12.39 -3.72 -11.53
CA THR A 193 11.32 -2.73 -11.44
C THR A 193 11.81 -1.34 -11.82
N VAL A 194 10.90 -0.50 -12.30
CA VAL A 194 11.16 0.93 -12.47
C VAL A 194 11.03 1.60 -11.09
N LYS A 195 12.07 2.31 -10.68
CA LYS A 195 12.08 3.05 -9.41
C LYS A 195 11.58 4.49 -9.57
N GLY A 196 10.88 4.99 -8.57
CA GLY A 196 10.50 6.40 -8.55
C GLY A 196 9.57 6.77 -7.40
N MET A 197 8.96 7.94 -7.53
CA MET A 197 7.93 8.40 -6.61
C MET A 197 6.55 8.02 -7.12
N THR A 198 5.72 7.47 -6.23
CA THR A 198 4.33 7.07 -6.50
C THR A 198 3.37 8.02 -5.80
N VAL A 199 2.42 8.59 -6.51
CA VAL A 199 1.33 9.38 -5.91
C VAL A 199 0.20 8.46 -5.48
N SER A 200 -0.22 8.56 -4.22
CA SER A 200 -1.44 7.97 -3.69
C SER A 200 -2.52 9.05 -3.63
N ALA A 201 -3.50 8.95 -4.51
CA ALA A 201 -4.59 9.92 -4.63
C ALA A 201 -5.83 9.44 -3.87
N PRO A 202 -6.56 10.32 -3.15
CA PRO A 202 -7.77 9.95 -2.38
C PRO A 202 -9.00 9.74 -3.26
N GLY A 203 -8.83 9.51 -4.54
CA GLY A 203 -9.91 9.24 -5.50
C GLY A 203 -9.37 8.94 -6.89
N PHE A 204 -10.15 8.21 -7.68
CA PHE A 204 -9.74 7.76 -9.01
C PHE A 204 -9.88 8.81 -10.10
N TYR A 205 -10.90 9.69 -10.00
CA TYR A 205 -11.20 10.67 -11.05
C TYR A 205 -10.49 12.01 -10.80
N GLY A 206 -11.13 12.95 -10.14
CA GLY A 206 -10.63 14.31 -9.92
C GLY A 206 -9.24 14.36 -9.28
N PRO A 207 -8.99 13.62 -8.16
CA PRO A 207 -7.68 13.61 -7.52
C PRO A 207 -6.54 13.01 -8.36
N GLN A 208 -6.88 12.31 -9.45
CA GLN A 208 -5.91 11.81 -10.43
C GLN A 208 -5.98 12.56 -11.77
N GLY A 209 -6.52 13.77 -11.80
CA GLY A 209 -6.59 14.60 -13.01
C GLY A 209 -7.55 14.09 -14.09
N ARG A 210 -8.58 13.30 -13.72
CA ARG A 210 -9.62 12.84 -14.66
C ARG A 210 -10.86 13.72 -14.56
N SER A 211 -11.16 14.45 -15.61
CA SER A 211 -12.41 15.20 -15.76
C SER A 211 -13.40 14.40 -16.62
N VAL A 212 -14.55 14.08 -16.06
CA VAL A 212 -15.66 13.46 -16.81
C VAL A 212 -16.75 14.50 -17.04
N ARG A 213 -17.34 15.04 -15.99
CA ARG A 213 -18.39 16.06 -16.05
C ARG A 213 -18.10 17.26 -15.16
N LEU A 214 -17.36 17.05 -14.07
CA LEU A 214 -16.95 18.12 -13.17
C LEU A 214 -15.60 18.69 -13.63
N ALA A 215 -15.48 20.03 -13.61
CA ALA A 215 -14.21 20.71 -13.83
C ALA A 215 -13.25 20.45 -12.66
N LEU A 216 -11.95 20.43 -12.94
CA LEU A 216 -10.91 20.18 -11.95
C LEU A 216 -10.38 21.48 -11.35
N THR A 217 -10.03 21.46 -10.07
CA THR A 217 -9.32 22.57 -9.40
C THR A 217 -7.89 22.72 -9.93
N VAL A 218 -7.24 21.59 -10.28
CA VAL A 218 -5.90 21.55 -10.86
C VAL A 218 -5.99 20.81 -12.20
N PRO A 219 -6.34 21.51 -13.30
CA PRO A 219 -6.56 20.86 -14.59
C PRO A 219 -5.25 20.35 -15.23
N ASP A 220 -4.12 20.93 -14.88
CA ASP A 220 -2.76 20.62 -15.32
C ASP A 220 -1.99 19.68 -14.34
N LEU A 221 -2.74 18.88 -13.56
CA LEU A 221 -2.15 18.00 -12.54
C LEU A 221 -1.11 17.02 -13.13
N ILE A 222 -1.43 16.40 -14.26
CA ILE A 222 -0.55 15.38 -14.86
C ILE A 222 0.75 15.99 -15.37
N GLU A 223 0.67 17.13 -16.05
CA GLU A 223 1.80 17.89 -16.57
C GLU A 223 2.71 18.36 -15.43
N LYS A 224 2.14 18.83 -14.33
CA LYS A 224 2.90 19.21 -13.13
C LYS A 224 3.56 18.02 -12.46
N LEU A 225 2.88 16.87 -12.35
CA LEU A 225 3.47 15.65 -11.77
C LEU A 225 4.61 15.13 -12.64
N GLU A 226 4.46 15.15 -13.97
CA GLU A 226 5.52 14.77 -14.91
C GLU A 226 6.77 15.65 -14.74
N GLY A 227 6.57 16.97 -14.60
CA GLY A 227 7.65 17.93 -14.45
C GLY A 227 8.31 17.98 -13.06
N PHE A 228 7.80 17.22 -12.07
CA PHE A 228 8.40 17.24 -10.74
C PHE A 228 9.55 16.25 -10.61
N GLU A 229 10.73 16.79 -10.31
CA GLU A 229 11.93 16.04 -9.98
C GLU A 229 12.62 16.67 -8.76
N PHE A 230 13.06 15.85 -7.83
CA PHE A 230 13.81 16.29 -6.65
C PHE A 230 14.78 15.17 -6.18
N GLU A 231 16.04 15.53 -5.91
CA GLU A 231 17.11 14.60 -5.50
C GLU A 231 17.26 13.35 -6.39
N GLY A 232 17.07 13.51 -7.72
CA GLY A 232 17.15 12.41 -8.69
C GLY A 232 15.96 11.46 -8.69
N TYR A 233 14.90 11.79 -7.96
CA TYR A 233 13.60 11.09 -8.01
C TYR A 233 12.60 11.90 -8.82
N ARG A 234 11.83 11.21 -9.68
CA ARG A 234 10.71 11.79 -10.43
C ARG A 234 9.41 11.03 -10.08
N VAL A 235 8.27 11.66 -10.29
CA VAL A 235 6.98 10.98 -10.17
C VAL A 235 6.82 10.01 -11.32
N THR A 236 6.68 8.72 -11.03
CA THR A 236 6.60 7.66 -12.04
C THR A 236 5.18 7.20 -12.30
N ASN A 237 4.33 7.22 -11.28
CA ASN A 237 2.98 6.68 -11.39
C ASN A 237 2.02 7.23 -10.33
N ILE A 238 0.74 6.98 -10.57
CA ILE A 238 -0.36 7.37 -9.69
C ILE A 238 -1.21 6.13 -9.38
N GLU A 239 -1.49 5.90 -8.10
CA GLU A 239 -2.38 4.88 -7.57
C GLU A 239 -3.12 5.43 -6.34
N MET A 240 -3.54 4.63 -5.36
CA MET A 240 -4.44 5.10 -4.30
C MET A 240 -4.06 4.68 -2.86
N GLU A 241 -2.95 3.95 -2.60
CA GLU A 241 -2.72 3.34 -1.28
C GLU A 241 -1.27 3.32 -0.77
N SER A 242 -0.27 3.43 -1.65
CA SER A 242 1.14 3.19 -1.30
C SER A 242 1.67 4.10 -0.18
N SER A 243 1.16 5.33 -0.07
CA SER A 243 1.59 6.31 0.93
C SER A 243 1.20 5.91 2.35
N ALA A 244 -0.08 5.58 2.54
CA ALA A 244 -0.60 5.13 3.83
C ALA A 244 0.07 3.81 4.24
N LEU A 245 0.23 2.86 3.30
CA LEU A 245 0.90 1.60 3.58
C LEU A 245 2.34 1.80 4.07
N ALA A 246 3.14 2.56 3.33
CA ALA A 246 4.54 2.80 3.68
C ALA A 246 4.67 3.54 5.02
N GLY A 247 3.81 4.55 5.25
CA GLY A 247 3.84 5.34 6.46
C GLY A 247 3.35 4.59 7.69
N MET A 248 2.19 3.93 7.61
CA MET A 248 1.66 3.12 8.71
C MET A 248 2.63 2.00 9.10
N ALA A 249 3.15 1.26 8.11
CA ALA A 249 4.14 0.22 8.38
C ALA A 249 5.36 0.76 9.12
N ARG A 250 5.85 1.93 8.71
CA ARG A 250 7.01 2.56 9.34
C ARG A 250 6.74 3.00 10.77
N LEU A 251 5.58 3.60 11.04
CA LEU A 251 5.16 4.00 12.39
C LEU A 251 4.93 2.79 13.31
N LEU A 252 4.41 1.71 12.77
CA LEU A 252 4.12 0.46 13.49
C LEU A 252 5.36 -0.48 13.58
N GLY A 253 6.48 -0.13 12.94
CA GLY A 253 7.73 -0.92 13.00
C GLY A 253 7.76 -2.13 12.07
N HIS A 254 6.97 -2.13 11.01
CA HIS A 254 6.93 -3.16 9.96
C HIS A 254 7.73 -2.75 8.72
N ASP A 255 8.03 -3.73 7.85
CA ASP A 255 8.64 -3.51 6.55
C ASP A 255 7.55 -3.54 5.46
N ALA A 256 7.39 -2.46 4.67
CA ALA A 256 6.42 -2.44 3.57
C ALA A 256 6.94 -1.73 2.32
N ALA A 257 6.47 -2.18 1.16
CA ALA A 257 6.64 -1.52 -0.13
C ALA A 257 5.46 -1.84 -1.06
N THR A 258 5.34 -1.08 -2.15
CA THR A 258 4.35 -1.29 -3.21
C THR A 258 5.02 -1.48 -4.55
N VAL A 259 4.59 -2.51 -5.30
CA VAL A 259 4.88 -2.68 -6.72
C VAL A 259 3.58 -2.60 -7.51
N CYS A 260 3.52 -1.72 -8.50
CA CYS A 260 2.36 -1.57 -9.37
C CYS A 260 2.66 -1.98 -10.81
N LEU A 261 1.70 -2.63 -11.44
CA LEU A 261 1.67 -2.83 -12.89
C LEU A 261 1.08 -1.59 -13.56
N ALA A 262 1.82 -0.96 -14.47
CA ALA A 262 1.34 0.15 -15.28
C ALA A 262 0.32 -0.35 -16.33
N ILE A 263 -0.97 -0.10 -16.09
CA ILE A 263 -2.07 -0.50 -16.97
C ILE A 263 -2.62 0.66 -17.82
N ALA A 264 -2.22 1.88 -17.50
CA ALA A 264 -2.50 3.08 -18.27
C ALA A 264 -1.28 3.99 -18.25
N ASN A 265 -1.09 4.78 -19.31
CA ASN A 265 -0.14 5.88 -19.31
C ASN A 265 -0.93 7.19 -19.40
N ARG A 266 -0.79 8.02 -18.37
CA ARG A 266 -1.59 9.23 -18.17
C ARG A 266 -1.17 10.37 -19.10
N HIS A 267 0.09 10.37 -19.53
CA HIS A 267 0.64 11.37 -20.44
C HIS A 267 0.19 11.09 -21.90
N VAL A 268 0.45 9.89 -22.41
CA VAL A 268 0.10 9.52 -23.80
C VAL A 268 -1.36 9.07 -23.97
N LYS A 269 -2.14 9.01 -22.87
CA LYS A 269 -3.57 8.66 -22.83
C LYS A 269 -3.88 7.27 -23.39
N GLU A 270 -2.98 6.32 -23.15
CA GLU A 270 -3.12 4.92 -23.53
C GLU A 270 -3.52 4.05 -22.33
N SER A 271 -4.18 2.94 -22.59
CA SER A 271 -4.51 1.93 -21.58
C SER A 271 -4.45 0.52 -22.18
N ASN A 272 -4.08 -0.45 -21.31
CA ASN A 272 -4.11 -1.86 -21.63
C ASN A 272 -5.28 -2.53 -20.89
N PRO A 273 -6.40 -2.85 -21.55
CA PRO A 273 -7.53 -3.53 -20.91
C PRO A 273 -7.23 -5.00 -20.60
N ASP A 274 -6.30 -5.63 -21.30
CA ASP A 274 -5.89 -7.03 -21.10
C ASP A 274 -4.57 -7.15 -20.34
N TYR A 275 -4.52 -6.60 -19.13
CA TYR A 275 -3.35 -6.64 -18.26
C TYR A 275 -3.24 -7.91 -17.40
N LYS A 276 -4.26 -8.77 -17.37
CA LYS A 276 -4.33 -9.95 -16.49
C LYS A 276 -3.15 -10.90 -16.62
N PRO A 277 -2.65 -11.25 -17.83
CA PRO A 277 -1.47 -12.11 -17.94
C PRO A 277 -0.21 -11.52 -17.30
N LEU A 278 0.02 -10.21 -17.46
CA LEU A 278 1.15 -9.50 -16.84
C LEU A 278 1.00 -9.42 -15.32
N MET A 279 -0.22 -9.24 -14.82
CA MET A 279 -0.49 -9.27 -13.38
C MET A 279 -0.16 -10.65 -12.78
N LYS A 280 -0.54 -11.74 -13.46
CA LYS A 280 -0.20 -13.09 -13.00
C LYS A 280 1.31 -13.32 -12.92
N GLN A 281 2.06 -12.82 -13.90
CA GLN A 281 3.53 -12.87 -13.89
C GLN A 281 4.11 -12.06 -12.72
N LEU A 282 3.55 -10.87 -12.45
CA LEU A 282 3.96 -10.04 -11.32
C LEU A 282 3.72 -10.74 -9.99
N LEU A 283 2.54 -11.34 -9.78
CA LEU A 283 2.20 -12.06 -8.55
C LEU A 283 3.16 -13.22 -8.29
N LEU A 284 3.45 -14.03 -9.31
CA LEU A 284 4.41 -15.14 -9.21
C LEU A 284 5.82 -14.62 -8.87
N ARG A 285 6.31 -13.61 -9.60
CA ARG A 285 7.64 -13.05 -9.37
C ARG A 285 7.76 -12.40 -7.99
N ALA A 286 6.69 -11.76 -7.52
CA ALA A 286 6.64 -11.17 -6.18
C ALA A 286 6.74 -12.24 -5.08
N LEU A 287 6.00 -13.35 -5.20
CA LEU A 287 6.08 -14.47 -4.27
C LEU A 287 7.50 -15.07 -4.28
N ASP A 288 8.06 -15.34 -5.45
CA ASP A 288 9.43 -15.87 -5.58
C ASP A 288 10.46 -14.97 -4.88
N THR A 289 10.36 -13.66 -5.10
CA THR A 289 11.29 -12.68 -4.53
C THR A 289 11.14 -12.54 -3.00
N LEU A 290 9.90 -12.56 -2.48
CA LEU A 290 9.65 -12.47 -1.04
C LEU A 290 10.10 -13.71 -0.27
N THR A 291 10.01 -14.87 -0.92
CA THR A 291 10.29 -16.16 -0.27
C THR A 291 11.70 -16.71 -0.53
N ALA A 292 12.51 -16.00 -1.30
CA ALA A 292 13.92 -16.31 -1.54
C ALA A 292 14.84 -16.14 -0.31
#